data_de0b71f3bc27e9f310e4662997d2d15c
#
_entry.id   de0b71f3bc27e9f310e4662997d2d15c
#
_cell.length_a   1.000
_cell.length_b   1.000
_cell.length_c   1.000
_cell.angle_alpha   90.00
_cell.angle_beta   90.00
_cell.angle_gamma   90.00
#
_symmetry.space_group_name_H-M   'P 1'
#
loop_
_entity.id
_entity.type
_entity.pdbx_description
1 polymer ?
#
loop_
_entity_poly.entity_id
_entity_poly.type
_entity_poly.pdbx_seq_one_letter_code
_entity_poly.pdbx_strand_id
1 'polypeptide(L)'
;PRWMRSTPDLRAPTVSSTNPVNGDADVAINRSITATFSEVMQSSAITTDTFTVSDGNGNISGTVSCHGTTATFTPSSNLSTYTTYTARITKGVRDLAGNAMASPYTWSFATSGDVDIVPPIVSFTNPVNGAAGVDISGIITATFNEGMDATTITTDTYIVNNGNGSISGMVSYDDTTATFTPSNNMSSYTAHTVRITKGV
;
A
#
# COMPACT_ATOMS: atom_id res chain seq x y z
N PRO A 1 -14.84 37.44 7.65
CA PRO A 1 -14.59 36.07 7.24
C PRO A 1 -14.02 35.30 8.43
N ARG A 2 -14.83 34.38 8.98
CA ARG A 2 -14.45 33.55 10.12
C ARG A 2 -13.60 32.41 9.53
N TRP A 3 -12.30 32.46 9.71
CA TRP A 3 -11.40 31.35 9.37
C TRP A 3 -11.81 30.16 10.22
N MET A 4 -12.36 29.11 9.59
CA MET A 4 -12.51 27.82 10.23
C MET A 4 -11.10 27.31 10.52
N ARG A 5 -10.69 27.35 11.78
CA ARG A 5 -9.50 26.57 12.22
C ARG A 5 -9.91 25.11 12.18
N SER A 6 -9.29 24.33 11.31
CA SER A 6 -9.38 22.88 11.42
C SER A 6 -8.88 22.48 12.80
N THR A 7 -9.58 21.57 13.47
CA THR A 7 -9.10 20.98 14.72
C THR A 7 -7.77 20.26 14.40
N PRO A 8 -6.72 20.51 15.20
CA PRO A 8 -5.46 19.76 15.02
C PRO A 8 -5.71 18.26 15.12
N ASP A 9 -5.10 17.51 14.26
CA ASP A 9 -5.04 16.06 14.43
C ASP A 9 -4.09 15.76 15.60
N LEU A 10 -4.60 15.04 16.60
CA LEU A 10 -3.86 14.62 17.80
C LEU A 10 -3.85 13.09 17.91
N ARG A 11 -4.23 12.39 16.85
CA ARG A 11 -4.32 10.96 16.84
C ARG A 11 -2.96 10.34 16.50
N ALA A 12 -2.48 9.41 17.30
CA ALA A 12 -1.27 8.67 17.00
C ALA A 12 -1.57 7.61 15.93
N PRO A 13 -0.75 7.49 14.88
CA PRO A 13 -0.89 6.44 13.88
C PRO A 13 -0.66 5.06 14.48
N THR A 14 -1.33 4.05 13.94
CA THR A 14 -1.16 2.64 14.30
C THR A 14 -0.97 1.82 13.03
N VAL A 15 -0.32 0.65 13.12
CA VAL A 15 -0.27 -0.31 12.02
C VAL A 15 -1.59 -1.06 11.98
N SER A 16 -2.29 -1.01 10.86
CA SER A 16 -3.58 -1.66 10.62
C SER A 16 -3.43 -3.06 10.00
N SER A 17 -2.47 -3.23 9.09
CA SER A 17 -2.15 -4.51 8.46
C SER A 17 -0.68 -4.61 8.08
N THR A 18 -0.21 -5.82 7.80
CA THR A 18 1.15 -6.10 7.31
C THR A 18 1.10 -7.20 6.25
N ASN A 19 2.02 -7.11 5.30
CA ASN A 19 2.26 -8.18 4.34
C ASN A 19 3.79 -8.41 4.24
N PRO A 20 4.30 -9.60 4.60
CA PRO A 20 3.58 -10.76 5.12
C PRO A 20 2.84 -10.48 6.44
N VAL A 21 1.76 -11.20 6.74
CA VAL A 21 1.05 -11.08 8.02
C VAL A 21 1.87 -11.70 9.15
N ASN A 22 1.58 -11.32 10.39
CA ASN A 22 2.29 -11.88 11.52
C ASN A 22 2.08 -13.39 11.63
N GLY A 23 3.18 -14.15 11.68
CA GLY A 23 3.17 -15.62 11.75
C GLY A 23 3.05 -16.30 10.38
N ASP A 24 3.06 -15.55 9.30
CA ASP A 24 2.99 -16.09 7.95
C ASP A 24 4.17 -17.04 7.68
N ALA A 25 3.89 -18.14 7.00
CA ALA A 25 4.86 -19.15 6.59
C ALA A 25 4.86 -19.25 5.06
N ASP A 26 5.89 -19.86 4.51
CA ASP A 26 6.03 -20.05 3.06
C ASP A 26 6.09 -18.75 2.24
N VAL A 27 6.58 -17.67 2.86
CA VAL A 27 6.78 -16.38 2.18
C VAL A 27 7.88 -16.51 1.12
N ALA A 28 7.60 -16.07 -0.10
CA ALA A 28 8.57 -16.09 -1.19
C ALA A 28 9.81 -15.24 -0.85
N ILE A 29 10.99 -15.73 -1.22
CA ILE A 29 12.27 -15.09 -0.84
C ILE A 29 12.52 -13.74 -1.54
N ASN A 30 11.84 -13.45 -2.64
CA ASN A 30 11.93 -12.19 -3.38
C ASN A 30 10.87 -11.14 -2.98
N ARG A 31 10.11 -11.41 -1.89
CA ARG A 31 9.01 -10.57 -1.45
C ARG A 31 9.47 -9.28 -0.79
N SER A 32 8.79 -8.16 -1.08
CA SER A 32 8.85 -6.94 -0.27
C SER A 32 7.98 -7.08 0.98
N ILE A 33 8.32 -6.34 2.03
CA ILE A 33 7.61 -6.37 3.31
C ILE A 33 6.89 -5.03 3.48
N THR A 34 5.58 -5.05 3.70
CA THR A 34 4.77 -3.84 3.82
C THR A 34 4.11 -3.71 5.18
N ALA A 35 3.87 -2.47 5.59
CA ALA A 35 3.04 -2.13 6.73
C ALA A 35 2.09 -1.01 6.33
N THR A 36 0.79 -1.22 6.53
CA THR A 36 -0.24 -0.22 6.31
C THR A 36 -0.63 0.41 7.63
N PHE A 37 -0.71 1.74 7.65
CA PHE A 37 -1.06 2.53 8.82
C PHE A 37 -2.52 2.96 8.79
N SER A 38 -3.04 3.34 9.95
CA SER A 38 -4.41 3.85 10.12
C SER A 38 -4.66 5.18 9.43
N GLU A 39 -3.60 5.87 9.00
CA GLU A 39 -3.64 7.23 8.43
C GLU A 39 -2.42 7.52 7.57
N VAL A 40 -2.45 8.64 6.84
CA VAL A 40 -1.35 9.03 5.96
C VAL A 40 -0.11 9.43 6.76
N MET A 41 1.02 8.83 6.42
CA MET A 41 2.28 9.01 7.12
C MET A 41 3.16 10.09 6.48
N GLN A 42 4.01 10.71 7.30
CA GLN A 42 5.10 11.56 6.83
C GLN A 42 6.20 10.66 6.25
N SER A 43 6.31 10.59 4.92
CA SER A 43 7.25 9.68 4.24
C SER A 43 8.71 9.85 4.68
N SER A 44 9.14 11.08 5.01
CA SER A 44 10.50 11.36 5.50
C SER A 44 10.79 10.80 6.89
N ALA A 45 9.77 10.43 7.67
CA ALA A 45 9.92 9.81 8.98
C ALA A 45 10.00 8.28 8.91
N ILE A 46 9.78 7.70 7.72
CA ILE A 46 9.83 6.25 7.49
C ILE A 46 11.10 5.94 6.68
N THR A 47 12.10 5.42 7.37
CA THR A 47 13.45 5.19 6.87
C THR A 47 13.93 3.79 7.29
N THR A 48 15.10 3.39 6.83
CA THR A 48 15.73 2.12 7.24
C THR A 48 16.09 2.07 8.73
N ASP A 49 16.08 3.20 9.45
CA ASP A 49 16.25 3.23 10.91
C ASP A 49 14.92 3.05 11.66
N THR A 50 13.79 3.38 11.00
CA THR A 50 12.46 3.33 11.61
C THR A 50 11.63 2.14 11.14
N PHE A 51 11.93 1.58 9.96
CA PHE A 51 11.40 0.32 9.47
C PHE A 51 12.55 -0.64 9.19
N THR A 52 12.73 -1.64 10.04
CA THR A 52 13.81 -2.63 9.96
C THR A 52 13.28 -4.03 9.79
N VAL A 53 14.07 -4.87 9.13
CA VAL A 53 13.83 -6.32 9.01
C VAL A 53 15.11 -7.04 9.41
N SER A 54 14.99 -8.07 10.25
CA SER A 54 16.12 -8.84 10.81
C SER A 54 15.89 -10.33 10.62
N ASP A 55 16.97 -11.07 10.37
CA ASP A 55 17.02 -12.53 10.31
C ASP A 55 17.45 -13.18 11.63
N GLY A 56 17.56 -12.38 12.72
CA GLY A 56 18.04 -12.83 14.02
C GLY A 56 19.55 -12.63 14.20
N ASN A 57 20.33 -12.46 13.14
CA ASN A 57 21.76 -12.16 13.20
C ASN A 57 22.03 -10.65 13.07
N GLY A 58 21.06 -9.89 12.58
CA GLY A 58 21.14 -8.46 12.40
C GLY A 58 20.09 -7.96 11.43
N ASN A 59 20.04 -6.65 11.22
CA ASN A 59 19.16 -6.06 10.21
C ASN A 59 19.70 -6.40 8.82
N ILE A 60 18.79 -6.83 7.93
CA ILE A 60 19.13 -7.04 6.53
C ILE A 60 19.17 -5.71 5.77
N SER A 61 19.96 -5.67 4.70
CA SER A 61 20.03 -4.49 3.83
C SER A 61 18.80 -4.37 2.95
N GLY A 62 18.32 -3.15 2.76
CA GLY A 62 17.15 -2.87 1.91
C GLY A 62 16.93 -1.38 1.74
N THR A 63 15.88 -1.04 1.00
CA THR A 63 15.37 0.32 0.86
C THR A 63 13.98 0.42 1.48
N VAL A 64 13.64 1.62 1.95
CA VAL A 64 12.31 1.89 2.51
C VAL A 64 11.67 3.03 1.75
N SER A 65 10.43 2.85 1.37
CA SER A 65 9.57 3.88 0.78
C SER A 65 8.26 3.97 1.55
N CYS A 66 7.57 5.10 1.44
CA CYS A 66 6.25 5.28 2.00
C CYS A 66 5.37 6.10 1.07
N HIS A 67 4.21 5.56 0.74
CA HIS A 67 3.19 6.21 -0.08
C HIS A 67 1.84 6.19 0.66
N GLY A 68 1.33 7.39 0.96
CA GLY A 68 0.07 7.50 1.69
C GLY A 68 0.12 6.82 3.05
N THR A 69 -0.63 5.74 3.19
CA THR A 69 -0.71 4.93 4.41
C THR A 69 0.24 3.74 4.42
N THR A 70 0.90 3.40 3.30
CA THR A 70 1.68 2.16 3.17
C THR A 70 3.18 2.43 3.15
N ALA A 71 3.90 1.79 4.06
CA ALA A 71 5.36 1.72 4.05
C ALA A 71 5.81 0.38 3.48
N THR A 72 6.83 0.41 2.61
CA THR A 72 7.40 -0.77 1.96
C THR A 72 8.89 -0.85 2.25
N PHE A 73 9.33 -2.00 2.76
CA PHE A 73 10.74 -2.39 2.83
C PHE A 73 11.03 -3.35 1.69
N THR A 74 11.97 -2.99 0.83
CA THR A 74 12.43 -3.82 -0.28
C THR A 74 13.83 -4.32 0.02
N PRO A 75 14.02 -5.64 0.26
CA PRO A 75 15.35 -6.22 0.49
C PRO A 75 16.28 -5.96 -0.71
N SER A 76 17.56 -5.69 -0.45
CA SER A 76 18.56 -5.48 -1.52
C SER A 76 18.93 -6.76 -2.28
N SER A 77 18.59 -7.91 -1.73
CA SER A 77 18.77 -9.25 -2.34
C SER A 77 17.66 -10.17 -1.83
N ASN A 78 17.45 -11.29 -2.52
CA ASN A 78 16.51 -12.29 -2.04
C ASN A 78 16.81 -12.65 -0.58
N LEU A 79 15.74 -12.84 0.20
CA LEU A 79 15.80 -13.35 1.56
C LEU A 79 16.40 -14.76 1.56
N SER A 80 16.98 -15.20 2.66
CA SER A 80 17.42 -16.56 2.83
C SER A 80 16.23 -17.51 2.87
N THR A 81 16.36 -18.70 2.29
CA THR A 81 15.34 -19.74 2.33
C THR A 81 15.15 -20.28 3.76
N TYR A 82 13.92 -20.73 4.08
CA TYR A 82 13.56 -21.38 5.35
C TYR A 82 14.02 -20.61 6.59
N THR A 83 13.97 -19.27 6.51
CA THR A 83 14.48 -18.37 7.55
C THR A 83 13.33 -17.56 8.14
N THR A 84 13.31 -17.45 9.47
CA THR A 84 12.37 -16.56 10.16
C THR A 84 12.93 -15.14 10.21
N TYR A 85 12.14 -14.20 9.72
CA TYR A 85 12.42 -12.77 9.76
C TYR A 85 11.52 -12.07 10.77
N THR A 86 12.06 -11.03 11.38
CA THR A 86 11.32 -10.12 12.27
C THR A 86 11.36 -8.72 11.68
N ALA A 87 10.21 -8.20 11.34
CA ALA A 87 10.05 -6.81 10.90
C ALA A 87 9.60 -5.93 12.08
N ARG A 88 10.07 -4.69 12.09
CA ARG A 88 9.80 -3.75 13.18
C ARG A 88 9.63 -2.33 12.64
N ILE A 89 8.53 -1.70 13.02
CA ILE A 89 8.32 -0.25 12.92
C ILE A 89 8.57 0.37 14.29
N THR A 90 9.44 1.36 14.37
CA THR A 90 9.72 2.06 15.63
C THR A 90 8.67 3.15 15.89
N LYS A 91 8.58 3.61 17.13
CA LYS A 91 7.73 4.77 17.48
C LYS A 91 8.24 6.10 16.92
N GLY A 92 9.37 6.11 16.20
CA GLY A 92 9.92 7.30 15.54
C GLY A 92 9.15 7.73 14.29
N VAL A 93 8.33 6.84 13.71
CA VAL A 93 7.48 7.18 12.56
C VAL A 93 6.38 8.16 12.97
N ARG A 94 5.97 9.04 12.04
CA ARG A 94 5.01 10.11 12.30
C ARG A 94 4.00 10.21 11.17
N ASP A 95 2.79 10.67 11.51
CA ASP A 95 1.78 11.11 10.55
C ASP A 95 2.11 12.50 9.97
N LEU A 96 1.24 13.01 9.10
CA LEU A 96 1.41 14.37 8.52
C LEU A 96 1.21 15.49 9.55
N ALA A 97 0.52 15.25 10.66
CA ALA A 97 0.35 16.20 11.75
C ALA A 97 1.54 16.20 12.73
N GLY A 98 2.46 15.24 12.60
CA GLY A 98 3.65 15.09 13.45
C GLY A 98 3.44 14.20 14.66
N ASN A 99 2.28 13.53 14.80
CA ASN A 99 2.03 12.60 15.91
C ASN A 99 2.85 11.31 15.67
N ALA A 100 3.55 10.86 16.69
CA ALA A 100 4.32 9.62 16.64
C ALA A 100 3.48 8.41 17.07
N MET A 101 3.83 7.21 16.62
CA MET A 101 3.24 5.98 17.17
C MET A 101 3.45 5.89 18.69
N ALA A 102 2.43 5.43 19.40
CA ALA A 102 2.48 5.30 20.85
C ALA A 102 3.49 4.22 21.30
N SER A 103 3.64 3.15 20.53
CA SER A 103 4.56 2.04 20.77
C SER A 103 5.11 1.49 19.44
N PRO A 104 6.28 0.84 19.45
CA PRO A 104 6.76 0.15 18.26
C PRO A 104 5.83 -1.02 17.92
N TYR A 105 5.77 -1.37 16.64
CA TYR A 105 5.06 -2.53 16.13
C TYR A 105 6.06 -3.55 15.60
N THR A 106 5.90 -4.82 15.95
CA THR A 106 6.80 -5.91 15.55
C THR A 106 5.98 -7.11 15.11
N TRP A 107 6.36 -7.74 14.00
CA TRP A 107 5.78 -8.98 13.52
C TRP A 107 6.86 -9.86 12.92
N SER A 108 6.57 -11.15 12.76
CA SER A 108 7.49 -12.13 12.19
C SER A 108 6.82 -12.95 11.10
N PHE A 109 7.63 -13.44 10.17
CA PHE A 109 7.23 -14.34 9.10
C PHE A 109 8.37 -15.29 8.76
N ALA A 110 8.07 -16.41 8.12
CA ALA A 110 9.08 -17.38 7.68
C ALA A 110 9.05 -17.53 6.16
N THR A 111 10.24 -17.57 5.54
CA THR A 111 10.38 -17.76 4.11
C THR A 111 10.30 -19.22 3.71
N SER A 112 9.81 -19.47 2.49
CA SER A 112 9.91 -20.76 1.78
C SER A 112 11.28 -20.92 1.09
N GLY A 113 11.42 -22.02 0.33
CA GLY A 113 12.55 -22.22 -0.59
C GLY A 113 12.33 -21.62 -1.98
N ASP A 114 11.16 -21.07 -2.27
CA ASP A 114 10.73 -20.74 -3.61
C ASP A 114 10.79 -19.23 -3.87
N VAL A 115 11.15 -18.88 -5.11
CA VAL A 115 11.00 -17.53 -5.65
C VAL A 115 9.57 -17.42 -6.19
N ASP A 116 8.90 -16.32 -5.90
CA ASP A 116 7.64 -16.03 -6.57
C ASP A 116 7.91 -15.74 -8.05
N ILE A 117 7.34 -16.58 -8.91
CA ILE A 117 7.42 -16.48 -10.37
C ILE A 117 6.03 -16.27 -11.00
N VAL A 118 5.00 -16.15 -10.18
CA VAL A 118 3.63 -15.93 -10.65
C VAL A 118 3.42 -14.45 -10.91
N PRO A 119 3.12 -14.04 -12.16
CA PRO A 119 2.82 -12.64 -12.41
C PRO A 119 1.53 -12.21 -11.71
N PRO A 120 1.46 -10.97 -11.18
CA PRO A 120 0.24 -10.45 -10.59
C PRO A 120 -0.88 -10.35 -11.62
N ILE A 121 -2.08 -10.71 -11.19
CA ILE A 121 -3.30 -10.55 -11.97
C ILE A 121 -4.36 -9.80 -11.14
N VAL A 122 -5.24 -9.06 -11.81
CA VAL A 122 -6.43 -8.51 -11.17
C VAL A 122 -7.44 -9.65 -10.97
N SER A 123 -7.71 -10.01 -9.72
CA SER A 123 -8.61 -11.09 -9.33
C SER A 123 -10.05 -10.63 -9.19
N PHE A 124 -10.26 -9.36 -8.80
CA PHE A 124 -11.58 -8.77 -8.59
C PHE A 124 -11.57 -7.27 -8.88
N THR A 125 -12.72 -6.74 -9.33
CA THR A 125 -12.94 -5.29 -9.48
C THR A 125 -14.29 -4.88 -8.93
N ASN A 126 -14.36 -3.68 -8.36
CA ASN A 126 -15.61 -3.05 -8.01
C ASN A 126 -15.59 -1.60 -8.54
N PRO A 127 -16.47 -1.20 -9.45
CA PRO A 127 -17.55 -2.00 -10.09
C PRO A 127 -17.02 -3.19 -10.90
N VAL A 128 -17.81 -4.25 -11.00
CA VAL A 128 -17.48 -5.38 -11.89
C VAL A 128 -17.55 -4.95 -13.34
N ASN A 129 -16.83 -5.63 -14.22
CA ASN A 129 -16.85 -5.33 -15.65
C ASN A 129 -18.27 -5.42 -16.21
N GLY A 130 -18.69 -4.39 -16.94
CA GLY A 130 -20.05 -4.29 -17.52
C GLY A 130 -21.12 -3.84 -16.52
N ALA A 131 -20.79 -3.45 -15.29
CA ALA A 131 -21.77 -2.93 -14.34
C ALA A 131 -22.52 -1.71 -14.89
N ALA A 132 -23.84 -1.65 -14.66
CA ALA A 132 -24.70 -0.52 -15.01
C ALA A 132 -25.29 0.09 -13.73
N GLY A 133 -25.67 1.38 -13.81
CA GLY A 133 -26.23 2.11 -12.66
C GLY A 133 -25.21 2.35 -11.53
N VAL A 134 -23.93 2.43 -11.86
CA VAL A 134 -22.85 2.70 -10.92
C VAL A 134 -22.98 4.11 -10.37
N ASP A 135 -22.74 4.26 -9.05
CA ASP A 135 -22.71 5.58 -8.42
C ASP A 135 -21.59 6.44 -9.02
N ILE A 136 -21.95 7.63 -9.50
CA ILE A 136 -21.00 8.56 -10.13
C ILE A 136 -20.01 9.17 -9.13
N SER A 137 -20.30 9.12 -7.83
CA SER A 137 -19.41 9.53 -6.74
C SER A 137 -18.61 8.37 -6.14
N GLY A 138 -18.87 7.13 -6.61
CA GLY A 138 -18.30 5.92 -6.05
C GLY A 138 -16.80 5.77 -6.32
N ILE A 139 -16.12 5.06 -5.44
CA ILE A 139 -14.74 4.63 -5.64
C ILE A 139 -14.69 3.45 -6.61
N ILE A 140 -13.54 3.28 -7.25
CA ILE A 140 -13.27 2.16 -8.16
C ILE A 140 -12.10 1.36 -7.58
N THR A 141 -12.28 0.06 -7.37
CA THR A 141 -11.24 -0.79 -6.80
C THR A 141 -10.82 -1.91 -7.75
N ALA A 142 -9.57 -2.29 -7.66
CA ALA A 142 -9.01 -3.48 -8.28
C ALA A 142 -8.20 -4.25 -7.23
N THR A 143 -8.56 -5.51 -7.01
CA THR A 143 -7.86 -6.40 -6.09
C THR A 143 -6.98 -7.35 -6.88
N PHE A 144 -5.72 -7.44 -6.50
CA PHE A 144 -4.74 -8.34 -7.10
C PHE A 144 -4.74 -9.69 -6.36
N ASN A 145 -4.18 -10.72 -6.99
CA ASN A 145 -4.00 -12.04 -6.39
C ASN A 145 -2.84 -12.08 -5.37
N GLU A 146 -2.01 -11.04 -5.35
CA GLU A 146 -0.83 -10.94 -4.51
C GLU A 146 -0.53 -9.48 -4.16
N GLY A 147 0.39 -9.26 -3.19
CA GLY A 147 0.81 -7.91 -2.80
C GLY A 147 1.69 -7.28 -3.86
N MET A 148 1.38 -6.03 -4.21
CA MET A 148 2.09 -5.24 -5.21
C MET A 148 3.08 -4.29 -4.54
N ASP A 149 4.04 -3.78 -5.31
CA ASP A 149 4.82 -2.62 -4.89
C ASP A 149 3.93 -1.36 -4.94
N ALA A 150 3.58 -0.84 -3.77
CA ALA A 150 2.73 0.35 -3.65
C ALA A 150 3.27 1.56 -4.42
N THR A 151 4.58 1.63 -4.67
CA THR A 151 5.20 2.75 -5.40
C THR A 151 4.86 2.74 -6.88
N THR A 152 4.47 1.59 -7.42
CA THR A 152 4.09 1.40 -8.81
C THR A 152 2.60 1.65 -9.06
N ILE A 153 1.78 1.66 -8.01
CA ILE A 153 0.33 1.88 -8.10
C ILE A 153 0.05 3.39 -8.02
N THR A 154 0.00 4.03 -9.17
CA THR A 154 -0.11 5.49 -9.30
C THR A 154 -1.22 5.89 -10.26
N THR A 155 -1.49 7.18 -10.40
CA THR A 155 -2.43 7.71 -11.40
C THR A 155 -1.95 7.50 -12.85
N ASP A 156 -0.67 7.19 -13.07
CA ASP A 156 -0.13 6.88 -14.41
C ASP A 156 -0.30 5.40 -14.75
N THR A 157 -0.41 4.55 -13.74
CA THR A 157 -0.55 3.09 -13.91
C THR A 157 -1.97 2.59 -13.69
N TYR A 158 -2.79 3.30 -12.88
CA TYR A 158 -4.21 3.07 -12.66
C TYR A 158 -5.03 4.21 -13.28
N ILE A 159 -5.50 4.03 -14.48
CA ILE A 159 -6.11 5.08 -15.31
C ILE A 159 -7.61 4.83 -15.44
N VAL A 160 -8.43 5.82 -15.12
CA VAL A 160 -9.87 5.83 -15.37
C VAL A 160 -10.19 6.82 -16.49
N ASN A 161 -10.94 6.40 -17.51
CA ASN A 161 -11.23 7.18 -18.71
C ASN A 161 -12.74 7.19 -19.01
N ASN A 162 -13.26 8.31 -19.49
CA ASN A 162 -14.66 8.48 -19.86
C ASN A 162 -14.89 8.55 -21.38
N GLY A 163 -13.89 8.16 -22.18
CA GLY A 163 -13.95 8.25 -23.65
C GLY A 163 -13.47 9.59 -24.22
N ASN A 164 -13.45 10.67 -23.42
CA ASN A 164 -12.93 11.99 -23.80
C ASN A 164 -11.57 12.29 -23.17
N GLY A 165 -11.11 11.48 -22.25
CA GLY A 165 -9.84 11.63 -21.55
C GLY A 165 -9.85 10.95 -20.18
N SER A 166 -8.70 11.02 -19.50
CA SER A 166 -8.56 10.48 -18.17
C SER A 166 -9.30 11.34 -17.15
N ILE A 167 -9.95 10.69 -16.18
CA ILE A 167 -10.61 11.34 -15.06
C ILE A 167 -9.57 11.63 -13.98
N SER A 168 -9.60 12.85 -13.44
CA SER A 168 -8.76 13.22 -12.31
C SER A 168 -9.24 12.53 -11.03
N GLY A 169 -8.30 12.00 -10.27
CA GLY A 169 -8.58 11.32 -9.01
C GLY A 169 -7.30 11.05 -8.22
N MET A 170 -7.46 10.37 -7.11
CA MET A 170 -6.37 9.90 -6.26
C MET A 170 -6.37 8.38 -6.27
N VAL A 171 -5.18 7.80 -6.37
CA VAL A 171 -4.97 6.36 -6.24
C VAL A 171 -4.34 6.08 -4.89
N SER A 172 -4.90 5.12 -4.18
CA SER A 172 -4.32 4.55 -2.95
C SER A 172 -4.21 3.04 -3.09
N TYR A 173 -3.32 2.45 -2.32
CA TYR A 173 -3.11 1.01 -2.31
C TYR A 173 -3.00 0.53 -0.87
N ASP A 174 -3.71 -0.54 -0.55
CA ASP A 174 -3.71 -1.19 0.75
C ASP A 174 -3.79 -2.70 0.57
N ASP A 175 -2.85 -3.42 1.19
CA ASP A 175 -2.67 -4.86 1.10
C ASP A 175 -2.56 -5.38 -0.35
N THR A 176 -3.66 -5.80 -0.95
CA THR A 176 -3.76 -6.29 -2.34
C THR A 176 -4.70 -5.45 -3.20
N THR A 177 -5.25 -4.35 -2.66
CA THR A 177 -6.32 -3.58 -3.31
C THR A 177 -5.87 -2.16 -3.66
N ALA A 178 -5.92 -1.84 -4.95
CA ALA A 178 -5.80 -0.48 -5.46
C ALA A 178 -7.17 0.18 -5.51
N THR A 179 -7.27 1.41 -5.00
CA THR A 179 -8.49 2.20 -4.96
C THR A 179 -8.29 3.52 -5.69
N PHE A 180 -9.15 3.80 -6.67
CA PHE A 180 -9.25 5.11 -7.31
C PHE A 180 -10.43 5.88 -6.71
N THR A 181 -10.16 7.09 -6.23
CA THR A 181 -11.17 8.03 -5.72
C THR A 181 -11.25 9.21 -6.69
N PRO A 182 -12.36 9.39 -7.43
CA PRO A 182 -12.52 10.52 -8.33
C PRO A 182 -12.47 11.86 -7.58
N SER A 183 -11.79 12.87 -8.13
CA SER A 183 -11.76 14.23 -7.55
C SER A 183 -13.11 14.95 -7.66
N ASN A 184 -13.95 14.55 -8.60
CA ASN A 184 -15.31 15.06 -8.82
C ASN A 184 -16.21 13.91 -9.25
N ASN A 185 -17.52 14.11 -9.15
CA ASN A 185 -18.47 13.12 -9.67
C ASN A 185 -18.19 12.79 -11.13
N MET A 186 -18.20 11.50 -11.44
CA MET A 186 -18.08 11.01 -12.81
C MET A 186 -19.29 11.41 -13.64
N SER A 187 -19.16 11.42 -14.97
CA SER A 187 -20.26 11.78 -15.87
C SER A 187 -21.37 10.72 -15.83
N SER A 188 -22.62 11.16 -15.68
CA SER A 188 -23.79 10.28 -15.77
C SER A 188 -24.00 9.80 -17.21
N TYR A 189 -24.65 8.65 -17.37
CA TYR A 189 -24.96 8.04 -18.67
C TYR A 189 -23.74 7.87 -19.60
N THR A 190 -22.57 7.72 -19.02
CA THR A 190 -21.29 7.62 -19.74
C THR A 190 -20.59 6.31 -19.39
N ALA A 191 -20.07 5.62 -20.41
CA ALA A 191 -19.23 4.46 -20.17
C ALA A 191 -17.85 4.91 -19.68
N HIS A 192 -17.39 4.28 -18.60
CA HIS A 192 -16.06 4.50 -18.04
C HIS A 192 -15.21 3.24 -18.24
N THR A 193 -13.97 3.43 -18.59
CA THR A 193 -13.00 2.34 -18.75
C THR A 193 -11.89 2.49 -17.73
N VAL A 194 -11.58 1.42 -17.03
CA VAL A 194 -10.43 1.35 -16.13
C VAL A 194 -9.33 0.56 -16.82
N ARG A 195 -8.12 1.07 -16.76
CA ARG A 195 -6.92 0.41 -17.28
C ARG A 195 -5.83 0.42 -16.21
N ILE A 196 -5.33 -0.76 -15.91
CA ILE A 196 -4.10 -0.95 -15.15
C ILE A 196 -3.01 -1.33 -16.14
N THR A 197 -1.89 -0.64 -16.11
CA THR A 197 -0.79 -0.86 -17.04
C THR A 197 0.16 -1.94 -16.53
N LYS A 198 1.04 -2.44 -17.38
CA LYS A 198 2.10 -3.40 -17.00
C LYS A 198 3.21 -2.79 -16.13
N GLY A 199 3.12 -1.53 -15.76
CA GLY A 199 4.10 -0.85 -14.91
C GLY A 199 3.78 -0.95 -13.41
N VAL A 200 2.78 -1.74 -13.04
CA VAL A 200 2.42 -2.03 -11.65
C VAL A 200 3.16 -3.24 -11.14
#